data_945defd042a2c259487a986920c6fe88
#
_entry.id   945defd042a2c259487a986920c6fe88
#
_cell.length_a   1.000
_cell.length_b   1.000
_cell.length_c   1.000
_cell.angle_alpha   90.00
_cell.angle_beta   90.00
_cell.angle_gamma   90.00
#
_symmetry.space_group_name_H-M   'P 1'
#
loop_
_entity.id
_entity.type
_entity.pdbx_description
1 polymer ?
#
loop_
_entity_poly.entity_id
_entity_poly.type
_entity_poly.pdbx_seq_one_letter_code
_entity_poly.pdbx_strand_id
1 'polypeptide(L)'
;MDYYTLWVHQIKTPIAASQLLVQNIEDSDLRKQMEQELFKIDSYANLVLQYLRLESFHDDLVLKRVPLEELVKEVVRKYAIFFIQKGLTVDLHDLDVAVITDRKWLLVIIEQLLSNSLKYTSTGGIEIFFNDQTLYIKDSGIGIKDSDILRVFERGFSGYNGHLTQQSSGLGLYLTKKIADQLGHQIHMT
;
A
#
# COMPACT_ATOMS: atom_id res chain seq x y z
N MET A 1 17.89 14.70 15.36
CA MET A 1 16.92 14.72 14.24
C MET A 1 17.53 13.90 13.14
N ASP A 2 16.94 12.77 12.81
CA ASP A 2 17.53 11.82 11.86
C ASP A 2 17.63 12.45 10.46
N TYR A 3 18.76 12.27 9.77
CA TYR A 3 18.98 12.74 8.41
C TYR A 3 17.84 12.34 7.46
N TYR A 4 17.30 11.14 7.64
CA TYR A 4 16.16 10.62 6.89
C TYR A 4 14.86 11.41 7.16
N THR A 5 14.61 11.84 8.38
CA THR A 5 13.42 12.64 8.74
C THR A 5 13.45 14.01 8.05
N LEU A 6 14.61 14.64 7.98
CA LEU A 6 14.79 15.91 7.26
C LEU A 6 14.53 15.73 5.76
N TRP A 7 15.07 14.67 5.16
CA TRP A 7 14.90 14.35 3.75
C TRP A 7 13.43 14.09 3.38
N VAL A 8 12.70 13.39 4.26
CA VAL A 8 11.24 13.20 4.16
C VAL A 8 10.51 14.52 4.01
N HIS A 9 10.77 15.45 4.91
CA HIS A 9 10.11 16.75 4.89
C HIS A 9 10.45 17.53 3.62
N GLN A 10 11.69 17.48 3.15
CA GLN A 10 12.11 18.17 1.94
C GLN A 10 11.45 17.61 0.67
N ILE A 11 11.16 16.31 0.60
CA ILE A 11 10.44 15.70 -0.53
C ILE A 11 8.93 15.95 -0.43
N LYS A 12 8.34 15.83 0.76
CA LYS A 12 6.89 16.01 0.95
C LYS A 12 6.42 17.44 0.69
N THR A 13 7.24 18.42 1.00
CA THR A 13 6.88 19.84 0.80
C THR A 13 6.58 20.19 -0.66
N PRO A 14 7.44 19.90 -1.65
CA PRO A 14 7.13 20.18 -3.05
C PRO A 14 5.98 19.32 -3.58
N ILE A 15 5.80 18.08 -3.10
CA ILE A 15 4.66 17.24 -3.46
C ILE A 15 3.35 17.90 -3.01
N ALA A 16 3.28 18.32 -1.74
CA ALA A 16 2.09 19.01 -1.20
C ALA A 16 1.81 20.32 -1.92
N ALA A 17 2.83 21.11 -2.24
CA ALA A 17 2.69 22.33 -3.04
C ALA A 17 2.14 22.01 -4.44
N SER A 18 2.64 20.97 -5.12
CA SER A 18 2.14 20.56 -6.42
C SER A 18 0.69 20.07 -6.36
N GLN A 19 0.30 19.35 -5.30
CA GLN A 19 -1.09 18.94 -5.08
C GLN A 19 -2.04 20.15 -4.95
N LEU A 20 -1.62 21.23 -4.28
CA LEU A 20 -2.41 22.46 -4.17
C LEU A 20 -2.51 23.18 -5.53
N LEU A 21 -1.43 23.22 -6.31
CA LEU A 21 -1.45 23.86 -7.64
C LEU A 21 -2.38 23.12 -8.60
N VAL A 22 -2.40 21.81 -8.56
CA VAL A 22 -3.26 20.97 -9.40
C VAL A 22 -4.74 21.22 -9.16
N GLN A 23 -5.13 21.61 -7.94
CA GLN A 23 -6.53 21.94 -7.62
C GLN A 23 -7.06 23.15 -8.41
N ASN A 24 -6.18 24.03 -8.90
CA ASN A 24 -6.53 25.19 -9.70
C ASN A 24 -6.63 24.90 -11.22
N ILE A 25 -6.41 23.65 -11.66
CA ILE A 25 -6.55 23.26 -13.05
C ILE A 25 -8.04 23.14 -13.40
N GLU A 26 -8.49 23.91 -14.38
CA GLU A 26 -9.90 23.91 -14.81
C GLU A 26 -10.26 22.65 -15.59
N ASP A 27 -9.34 22.12 -16.40
CA ASP A 27 -9.53 20.85 -17.11
C ASP A 27 -9.60 19.68 -16.11
N SER A 28 -10.79 19.10 -16.00
CA SER A 28 -11.06 18.04 -15.02
C SER A 28 -10.29 16.76 -15.30
N ASP A 29 -10.01 16.44 -16.56
CA ASP A 29 -9.32 15.21 -16.92
C ASP A 29 -7.82 15.36 -16.74
N LEU A 30 -7.26 16.49 -17.13
CA LEU A 30 -5.85 16.80 -16.85
C LEU A 30 -5.59 16.86 -15.35
N ARG A 31 -6.49 17.50 -14.57
CA ARG A 31 -6.38 17.55 -13.11
C ARG A 31 -6.34 16.15 -12.50
N LYS A 32 -7.28 15.26 -12.88
CA LYS A 32 -7.31 13.88 -12.38
C LYS A 32 -6.04 13.10 -12.73
N GLN A 33 -5.50 13.25 -13.93
CA GLN A 33 -4.26 12.62 -14.34
C GLN A 33 -3.08 13.11 -13.48
N MET A 34 -2.97 14.42 -13.27
CA MET A 34 -1.90 15.00 -12.45
C MET A 34 -2.01 14.60 -10.96
N GLU A 35 -3.21 14.56 -10.40
CA GLU A 35 -3.45 14.07 -9.03
C GLU A 35 -2.98 12.62 -8.87
N GLN A 36 -3.20 11.77 -9.88
CA GLN A 36 -2.72 10.39 -9.85
C GLN A 36 -1.20 10.29 -9.90
N GLU A 37 -0.56 11.05 -10.78
CA GLU A 37 0.90 11.02 -10.86
C GLU A 37 1.54 11.56 -9.57
N LEU A 38 1.00 12.61 -8.98
CA LEU A 38 1.45 13.11 -7.68
C LEU A 38 1.23 12.10 -6.56
N PHE A 39 0.10 11.37 -6.57
CA PHE A 39 -0.14 10.30 -5.62
C PHE A 39 0.89 9.17 -5.75
N LYS A 40 1.24 8.78 -6.99
CA LYS A 40 2.28 7.77 -7.24
C LYS A 40 3.64 8.24 -6.71
N ILE A 41 4.02 9.48 -6.97
CA ILE A 41 5.29 10.07 -6.49
C ILE A 41 5.32 10.06 -4.94
N ASP A 42 4.24 10.50 -4.28
CA ASP A 42 4.14 10.47 -2.82
C ASP A 42 4.23 9.03 -2.27
N SER A 43 3.56 8.08 -2.93
CA SER A 43 3.58 6.66 -2.54
C SER A 43 4.99 6.07 -2.67
N TYR A 44 5.72 6.36 -3.74
CA TYR A 44 7.10 5.90 -3.91
C TYR A 44 8.05 6.55 -2.89
N ALA A 45 7.91 7.85 -2.64
CA ALA A 45 8.68 8.53 -1.60
C ALA A 45 8.44 7.88 -0.23
N ASN A 46 7.16 7.66 0.15
CA ASN A 46 6.81 7.01 1.39
C ASN A 46 7.37 5.56 1.49
N LEU A 47 7.32 4.79 0.39
CA LEU A 47 7.87 3.43 0.34
C LEU A 47 9.37 3.42 0.66
N VAL A 48 10.15 4.30 0.03
CA VAL A 48 11.60 4.44 0.28
C VAL A 48 11.87 4.82 1.73
N LEU A 49 11.08 5.76 2.28
CA LEU A 49 11.22 6.21 3.65
C LEU A 49 10.94 5.12 4.67
N GLN A 50 9.93 4.31 4.44
CA GLN A 50 9.60 3.19 5.30
C GLN A 50 10.67 2.10 5.22
N TYR A 51 11.23 1.88 4.03
CA TYR A 51 12.37 0.99 3.88
C TYR A 51 13.58 1.44 4.71
N LEU A 52 13.91 2.73 4.70
CA LEU A 52 15.00 3.28 5.51
C LEU A 52 14.72 3.19 7.03
N ARG A 53 13.46 3.36 7.44
CA ARG A 53 13.05 3.22 8.85
C ARG A 53 13.07 1.79 9.37
N LEU A 54 13.15 0.78 8.51
CA LEU A 54 13.28 -0.60 8.96
C LEU A 54 14.54 -0.85 9.80
N GLU A 55 15.60 -0.08 9.59
CA GLU A 55 16.84 -0.19 10.39
C GLU A 55 16.62 0.20 11.86
N SER A 56 15.69 1.12 12.13
CA SER A 56 15.29 1.57 13.47
C SER A 56 13.90 1.05 13.90
N PHE A 57 13.46 -0.06 13.33
CA PHE A 57 12.10 -0.60 13.56
C PHE A 57 11.74 -0.74 15.04
N HIS A 58 12.66 -1.26 15.84
CA HIS A 58 12.43 -1.56 17.25
C HIS A 58 12.40 -0.32 18.14
N ASP A 59 12.99 0.79 17.73
CA ASP A 59 13.10 2.00 18.55
C ASP A 59 11.75 2.69 18.72
N ASP A 60 10.86 2.57 17.72
CA ASP A 60 9.56 3.23 17.65
C ASP A 60 8.36 2.26 17.70
N LEU A 61 8.59 0.98 18.04
CA LEU A 61 7.53 -0.04 18.03
C LEU A 61 6.56 0.17 19.19
N VAL A 62 5.27 0.36 18.86
CA VAL A 62 4.19 0.53 19.84
C VAL A 62 3.09 -0.48 19.60
N LEU A 63 3.15 -1.61 20.29
CA LEU A 63 2.11 -2.64 20.22
C LEU A 63 0.89 -2.22 21.04
N LYS A 64 -0.28 -2.18 20.41
CA LYS A 64 -1.57 -1.87 21.03
C LYS A 64 -2.71 -2.60 20.33
N ARG A 65 -3.89 -2.59 20.96
CA ARG A 65 -5.11 -3.06 20.30
C ARG A 65 -5.50 -2.06 19.20
N VAL A 66 -5.55 -2.53 17.97
CA VAL A 66 -5.88 -1.74 16.78
C VAL A 66 -7.20 -2.24 16.20
N PRO A 67 -8.25 -1.42 16.16
CA PRO A 67 -9.51 -1.74 15.47
C PRO A 67 -9.23 -1.92 13.97
N LEU A 68 -9.48 -3.12 13.45
CA LEU A 68 -9.10 -3.46 12.08
C LEU A 68 -9.98 -2.77 11.05
N GLU A 69 -11.28 -2.65 11.33
CA GLU A 69 -12.24 -1.99 10.46
C GLU A 69 -11.86 -0.53 10.18
N GLU A 70 -11.52 0.23 11.22
CA GLU A 70 -11.12 1.63 11.08
C GLU A 70 -9.87 1.78 10.22
N LEU A 71 -8.89 0.92 10.44
CA LEU A 71 -7.61 0.93 9.72
C LEU A 71 -7.82 0.59 8.23
N VAL A 72 -8.59 -0.45 7.93
CA VAL A 72 -8.91 -0.84 6.56
C VAL A 72 -9.70 0.25 5.84
N LYS A 73 -10.73 0.82 6.49
CA LYS A 73 -11.51 1.94 5.93
C LYS A 73 -10.68 3.19 5.66
N GLU A 74 -9.67 3.47 6.49
CA GLU A 74 -8.73 4.58 6.25
C GLU A 74 -7.94 4.35 4.96
N VAL A 75 -7.38 3.14 4.79
CA VAL A 75 -6.62 2.80 3.57
C VAL A 75 -7.51 2.84 2.34
N VAL A 76 -8.69 2.23 2.39
CA VAL A 76 -9.64 2.23 1.26
C VAL A 76 -10.02 3.66 0.85
N ARG A 77 -10.30 4.55 1.82
CA ARG A 77 -10.58 5.96 1.52
C ARG A 77 -9.40 6.68 0.84
N LYS A 78 -8.18 6.41 1.27
CA LYS A 78 -6.97 6.97 0.66
C LYS A 78 -6.84 6.58 -0.82
N TYR A 79 -7.27 5.37 -1.18
CA TYR A 79 -7.20 4.84 -2.55
C TYR A 79 -8.52 4.97 -3.34
N ALA A 80 -9.55 5.65 -2.80
CA ALA A 80 -10.87 5.73 -3.39
C ALA A 80 -10.87 6.24 -4.85
N ILE A 81 -10.01 7.20 -5.18
CA ILE A 81 -9.89 7.73 -6.53
C ILE A 81 -9.57 6.65 -7.58
N PHE A 82 -8.75 5.66 -7.22
CA PHE A 82 -8.39 4.57 -8.14
C PHE A 82 -9.53 3.57 -8.33
N PHE A 83 -10.30 3.29 -7.27
CA PHE A 83 -11.51 2.47 -7.37
C PHE A 83 -12.52 3.11 -8.32
N ILE A 84 -12.80 4.40 -8.13
CA ILE A 84 -13.76 5.16 -8.95
C ILE A 84 -13.33 5.19 -10.42
N GLN A 85 -12.06 5.48 -10.68
CA GLN A 85 -11.55 5.60 -12.04
C GLN A 85 -11.55 4.29 -12.82
N LYS A 86 -11.23 3.19 -12.13
CA LYS A 86 -11.24 1.85 -12.74
C LYS A 86 -12.62 1.21 -12.74
N GLY A 87 -13.62 1.81 -12.06
CA GLY A 87 -14.94 1.20 -11.88
C GLY A 87 -14.90 -0.09 -11.07
N LEU A 88 -13.94 -0.21 -10.14
CA LEU A 88 -13.79 -1.39 -9.30
C LEU A 88 -14.68 -1.28 -8.06
N THR A 89 -15.24 -2.42 -7.64
CA THR A 89 -15.95 -2.53 -6.37
C THR A 89 -15.00 -2.82 -5.21
N VAL A 90 -15.38 -2.43 -4.01
CA VAL A 90 -14.73 -2.85 -2.77
C VAL A 90 -15.77 -3.39 -1.80
N ASP A 91 -15.55 -4.58 -1.28
CA ASP A 91 -16.40 -5.23 -0.28
C ASP A 91 -15.60 -5.40 1.02
N LEU A 92 -16.20 -4.94 2.13
CA LEU A 92 -15.60 -4.97 3.47
C LEU A 92 -16.55 -5.68 4.42
N HIS A 93 -16.14 -6.82 4.97
CA HIS A 93 -16.96 -7.55 5.93
C HIS A 93 -16.12 -8.25 7.01
N ASP A 94 -16.75 -8.65 8.10
CA ASP A 94 -16.16 -9.37 9.23
C ASP A 94 -14.91 -8.68 9.85
N LEU A 95 -14.83 -7.34 9.76
CA LEU A 95 -13.69 -6.55 10.24
C LEU A 95 -13.87 -5.98 11.66
N ASP A 96 -15.00 -6.25 12.34
CA ASP A 96 -15.26 -5.78 13.70
C ASP A 96 -14.45 -6.55 14.75
N VAL A 97 -13.14 -6.48 14.59
CA VAL A 97 -12.16 -7.11 15.47
C VAL A 97 -11.03 -6.14 15.78
N ALA A 98 -10.33 -6.39 16.90
CA ALA A 98 -9.12 -5.64 17.25
C ALA A 98 -7.95 -6.60 17.37
N VAL A 99 -6.86 -6.29 16.69
CA VAL A 99 -5.61 -7.06 16.69
C VAL A 99 -4.53 -6.35 17.52
N ILE A 100 -3.64 -7.12 18.15
CA ILE A 100 -2.49 -6.54 18.86
C ILE A 100 -1.35 -6.39 17.86
N THR A 101 -1.01 -5.14 17.55
CA THR A 101 0.02 -4.81 16.57
C THR A 101 0.45 -3.34 16.67
N ASP A 102 1.44 -2.94 15.92
CA ASP A 102 1.75 -1.53 15.69
C ASP A 102 0.89 -1.00 14.53
N ARG A 103 0.02 -0.01 14.83
CA ARG A 103 -0.90 0.56 13.85
C ARG A 103 -0.19 1.17 12.62
N LYS A 104 0.92 1.86 12.85
CA LYS A 104 1.70 2.52 11.80
C LYS A 104 2.24 1.48 10.79
N TRP A 105 2.82 0.40 11.29
CA TRP A 105 3.40 -0.63 10.46
C TRP A 105 2.35 -1.52 9.79
N LEU A 106 1.24 -1.83 10.49
CA LEU A 106 0.13 -2.56 9.87
C LEU A 106 -0.53 -1.74 8.75
N LEU A 107 -0.66 -0.42 8.93
CA LEU A 107 -1.15 0.48 7.88
C LEU A 107 -0.30 0.35 6.60
N VAL A 108 1.03 0.33 6.74
CA VAL A 108 1.96 0.16 5.62
C VAL A 108 1.73 -1.16 4.89
N ILE A 109 1.57 -2.25 5.63
CA ILE A 109 1.28 -3.58 5.05
C ILE A 109 0.01 -3.52 4.21
N ILE A 110 -1.10 -3.03 4.78
CA ILE A 110 -2.39 -2.99 4.10
C ILE A 110 -2.32 -2.06 2.88
N GLU A 111 -1.67 -0.89 2.98
CA GLU A 111 -1.48 0.03 1.86
C GLU A 111 -0.72 -0.63 0.69
N GLN A 112 0.36 -1.36 0.97
CA GLN A 112 1.13 -2.03 -0.08
C GLN A 112 0.34 -3.16 -0.75
N LEU A 113 -0.39 -3.95 0.04
CA LEU A 113 -1.22 -5.03 -0.50
C LEU A 113 -2.38 -4.47 -1.33
N LEU A 114 -3.12 -3.48 -0.83
CA LEU A 114 -4.21 -2.84 -1.57
C LEU A 114 -3.73 -2.14 -2.84
N SER A 115 -2.58 -1.47 -2.78
CA SER A 115 -1.95 -0.85 -3.96
C SER A 115 -1.63 -1.88 -5.03
N ASN A 116 -1.12 -3.06 -4.65
CA ASN A 116 -0.87 -4.15 -5.58
C ASN A 116 -2.18 -4.70 -6.17
N SER A 117 -3.19 -4.98 -5.35
CA SER A 117 -4.50 -5.42 -5.82
C SER A 117 -5.10 -4.44 -6.83
N LEU A 118 -5.09 -3.14 -6.53
CA LEU A 118 -5.56 -2.10 -7.45
C LEU A 118 -4.75 -2.02 -8.74
N LYS A 119 -3.45 -2.24 -8.67
CA LYS A 119 -2.56 -2.21 -9.83
C LYS A 119 -2.88 -3.31 -10.81
N TYR A 120 -3.10 -4.53 -10.32
CA TYR A 120 -3.25 -5.73 -11.13
C TYR A 120 -4.70 -6.14 -11.41
N THR A 121 -5.67 -5.41 -10.86
CA THR A 121 -7.11 -5.59 -11.14
C THR A 121 -7.57 -4.56 -12.15
N SER A 122 -8.14 -5.03 -13.27
CA SER A 122 -8.69 -4.18 -14.33
C SER A 122 -10.22 -4.12 -14.30
N THR A 123 -10.88 -5.19 -13.84
CA THR A 123 -12.35 -5.32 -13.77
C THR A 123 -12.72 -6.12 -12.53
N GLY A 124 -13.96 -5.96 -12.06
CA GLY A 124 -14.45 -6.64 -10.85
C GLY A 124 -14.19 -5.85 -9.58
N GLY A 125 -13.49 -6.41 -8.60
CA GLY A 125 -13.33 -5.73 -7.31
C GLY A 125 -12.31 -6.36 -6.39
N ILE A 126 -12.27 -5.78 -5.19
CA ILE A 126 -11.40 -6.21 -4.10
C ILE A 126 -12.28 -6.48 -2.88
N GLU A 127 -12.10 -7.64 -2.27
CA GLU A 127 -12.80 -8.08 -1.06
C GLU A 127 -11.77 -8.09 0.09
N ILE A 128 -12.13 -7.47 1.22
CA ILE A 128 -11.27 -7.42 2.42
C ILE A 128 -12.08 -7.89 3.62
N PHE A 129 -11.63 -8.96 4.25
CA PHE A 129 -12.33 -9.56 5.39
C PHE A 129 -11.37 -10.23 6.37
N PHE A 130 -11.85 -10.49 7.58
CA PHE A 130 -11.08 -11.17 8.62
C PHE A 130 -11.75 -12.50 8.98
N ASN A 131 -11.00 -13.58 8.92
CA ASN A 131 -11.45 -14.91 9.31
C ASN A 131 -10.27 -15.71 9.88
N ASP A 132 -10.53 -16.54 10.92
CA ASP A 132 -9.55 -17.43 11.53
C ASP A 132 -8.19 -16.75 11.83
N GLN A 133 -8.23 -15.59 12.48
CA GLN A 133 -7.06 -14.76 12.83
C GLN A 133 -6.24 -14.27 11.62
N THR A 134 -6.84 -14.28 10.43
CA THR A 134 -6.19 -13.87 9.20
C THR A 134 -6.98 -12.75 8.54
N LEU A 135 -6.30 -11.67 8.14
CA LEU A 135 -6.83 -10.65 7.27
C LEU A 135 -6.63 -11.06 5.82
N TYR A 136 -7.70 -11.18 5.08
CA TYR A 136 -7.69 -11.48 3.65
C TYR A 136 -7.88 -10.21 2.84
N ILE A 137 -7.05 -10.04 1.81
CA ILE A 137 -7.23 -9.05 0.75
C ILE A 137 -7.24 -9.83 -0.55
N LYS A 138 -8.42 -10.01 -1.13
CA LYS A 138 -8.66 -10.82 -2.32
C LYS A 138 -9.06 -9.93 -3.48
N ASP A 139 -8.41 -10.07 -4.59
CA ASP A 139 -8.70 -9.31 -5.80
C ASP A 139 -9.10 -10.23 -6.96
N SER A 140 -9.84 -9.65 -7.91
CA SER A 140 -10.24 -10.32 -9.16
C SER A 140 -9.26 -10.05 -10.31
N GLY A 141 -8.01 -9.76 -9.99
CA GLY A 141 -6.98 -9.40 -10.94
C GLY A 141 -6.39 -10.57 -11.72
N ILE A 142 -5.27 -10.31 -12.38
CA ILE A 142 -4.61 -11.29 -13.25
C ILE A 142 -3.89 -12.41 -12.50
N GLY A 143 -3.86 -12.34 -11.15
CA GLY A 143 -3.19 -13.31 -10.29
C GLY A 143 -1.66 -13.30 -10.41
N ILE A 144 -1.04 -14.24 -9.71
CA ILE A 144 0.41 -14.46 -9.70
C ILE A 144 0.68 -15.84 -10.29
N LYS A 145 1.66 -15.96 -11.18
CA LYS A 145 2.06 -17.26 -11.71
C LYS A 145 2.63 -18.14 -10.60
N ASP A 146 2.31 -19.43 -10.60
CA ASP A 146 2.79 -20.40 -9.59
C ASP A 146 4.32 -20.36 -9.43
N SER A 147 5.06 -20.20 -10.54
CA SER A 147 6.52 -20.06 -10.54
C SER A 147 7.03 -18.85 -9.78
N ASP A 148 6.20 -17.82 -9.63
CA ASP A 148 6.57 -16.54 -9.07
C ASP A 148 6.15 -16.41 -7.59
N ILE A 149 5.15 -17.19 -7.12
CA ILE A 149 4.56 -17.09 -5.77
C ILE A 149 5.64 -17.10 -4.68
N LEU A 150 6.62 -18.01 -4.76
CA LEU A 150 7.68 -18.11 -3.76
C LEU A 150 8.65 -16.93 -3.79
N ARG A 151 8.70 -16.20 -4.91
CA ARG A 151 9.67 -15.15 -5.18
C ARG A 151 9.10 -13.73 -5.05
N VAL A 152 7.77 -13.58 -4.94
CA VAL A 152 7.13 -12.24 -4.89
C VAL A 152 7.62 -11.38 -3.72
N PHE A 153 8.15 -12.00 -2.67
CA PHE A 153 8.72 -11.31 -1.51
C PHE A 153 10.24 -11.08 -1.60
N GLU A 154 10.91 -11.52 -2.68
CA GLU A 154 12.33 -11.25 -2.90
C GLU A 154 12.54 -9.76 -3.24
N ARG A 155 13.65 -9.20 -2.76
CA ARG A 155 14.01 -7.80 -3.03
C ARG A 155 14.24 -7.55 -4.53
N GLY A 156 13.51 -6.58 -5.07
CA GLY A 156 13.65 -6.19 -6.48
C GLY A 156 12.96 -7.14 -7.47
N PHE A 157 12.26 -8.17 -6.97
CA PHE A 157 11.50 -9.06 -7.84
C PHE A 157 10.21 -8.37 -8.31
N SER A 158 10.01 -8.30 -9.62
CA SER A 158 8.83 -7.69 -10.22
C SER A 158 7.96 -8.66 -11.01
N GLY A 159 8.33 -9.94 -11.08
CA GLY A 159 7.61 -10.98 -11.80
C GLY A 159 7.37 -10.68 -13.29
N TYR A 160 6.77 -11.62 -13.99
CA TYR A 160 6.41 -11.44 -15.41
C TYR A 160 5.46 -10.26 -15.63
N ASN A 161 4.47 -10.10 -14.76
CA ASN A 161 3.47 -9.03 -14.85
C ASN A 161 4.04 -7.64 -14.55
N GLY A 162 5.04 -7.54 -13.69
CA GLY A 162 5.72 -6.29 -13.34
C GLY A 162 6.58 -5.75 -14.47
N HIS A 163 7.21 -6.62 -15.26
CA HIS A 163 7.97 -6.24 -16.45
C HIS A 163 7.07 -5.68 -17.56
N LEU A 164 5.85 -6.20 -17.71
CA LEU A 164 4.90 -5.72 -18.73
C LEU A 164 4.39 -4.31 -18.42
N THR A 165 4.26 -3.94 -17.15
CA THR A 165 3.69 -2.65 -16.74
C THR A 165 4.73 -1.55 -16.52
N GLN A 166 6.04 -1.87 -16.48
CA GLN A 166 7.15 -0.96 -16.14
C GLN A 166 6.95 -0.14 -14.84
N GLN A 167 5.98 -0.53 -14.00
CA GLN A 167 5.53 0.23 -12.83
C GLN A 167 5.88 -0.43 -11.49
N SER A 168 6.73 -1.47 -11.47
CA SER A 168 7.05 -2.20 -10.25
C SER A 168 8.49 -1.98 -9.81
N SER A 169 8.69 -1.42 -8.63
CA SER A 169 10.02 -1.30 -8.02
C SER A 169 10.53 -2.63 -7.43
N GLY A 170 9.64 -3.63 -7.24
CA GLY A 170 9.95 -4.86 -6.54
C GLY A 170 10.25 -4.69 -5.05
N LEU A 171 9.97 -3.50 -4.50
CA LEU A 171 10.24 -3.19 -3.08
C LEU A 171 8.99 -3.33 -2.19
N GLY A 172 7.78 -3.17 -2.74
CA GLY A 172 6.55 -3.13 -1.95
C GLY A 172 6.30 -4.42 -1.16
N LEU A 173 6.20 -5.56 -1.83
CA LEU A 173 5.97 -6.86 -1.18
C LEU A 173 7.17 -7.31 -0.33
N TYR A 174 8.40 -7.02 -0.75
CA TYR A 174 9.58 -7.24 0.07
C TYR A 174 9.48 -6.48 1.40
N LEU A 175 9.14 -5.19 1.37
CA LEU A 175 8.95 -4.37 2.56
C LEU A 175 7.81 -4.92 3.44
N THR A 176 6.69 -5.28 2.82
CA THR A 176 5.54 -5.89 3.50
C THR A 176 5.95 -7.15 4.28
N LYS A 177 6.70 -8.05 3.64
CA LYS A 177 7.21 -9.27 4.29
C LYS A 177 8.14 -8.95 5.46
N LYS A 178 9.07 -8.02 5.28
CA LYS A 178 10.00 -7.59 6.34
C LYS A 178 9.29 -7.00 7.54
N ILE A 179 8.30 -6.14 7.32
CA ILE A 179 7.49 -5.55 8.40
C ILE A 179 6.68 -6.64 9.11
N ALA A 180 6.01 -7.52 8.35
CA ALA A 180 5.22 -8.62 8.91
C ALA A 180 6.08 -9.52 9.82
N ASP A 181 7.27 -9.93 9.35
CA ASP A 181 8.20 -10.74 10.12
C ASP A 181 8.63 -10.06 11.44
N GLN A 182 8.91 -8.76 11.40
CA GLN A 182 9.30 -7.99 12.58
C GLN A 182 8.13 -7.75 13.57
N LEU A 183 6.90 -7.72 13.08
CA LEU A 183 5.69 -7.67 13.91
C LEU A 183 5.29 -9.06 14.46
N GLY A 184 5.94 -10.15 14.04
CA GLY A 184 5.56 -11.51 14.36
C GLY A 184 4.31 -11.99 13.61
N HIS A 185 3.95 -11.34 12.51
CA HIS A 185 2.85 -11.74 11.64
C HIS A 185 3.34 -12.61 10.49
N GLN A 186 2.48 -13.51 10.02
CA GLN A 186 2.72 -14.29 8.82
C GLN A 186 2.01 -13.66 7.63
N ILE A 187 2.61 -13.76 6.45
CA ILE A 187 2.01 -13.31 5.19
C ILE A 187 2.15 -14.40 4.13
N HIS A 188 1.05 -14.68 3.47
CA HIS A 188 0.95 -15.67 2.40
C HIS A 188 0.29 -15.06 1.16
N MET A 189 0.66 -15.57 -0.01
CA MET A 189 -0.01 -15.30 -1.28
C MET A 189 -0.57 -16.61 -1.83
N THR A 190 -1.79 -16.56 -2.37
CA THR A 190 -2.48 -17.71 -2.97
C THR A 190 -3.02 -17.35 -4.34
#